data_f113d5b1b4d701dd062226f6446a174b
#
_entry.id   f113d5b1b4d701dd062226f6446a174b
#
_cell.length_a   1.000
_cell.length_b   1.000
_cell.length_c   1.000
_cell.angle_alpha   90.00
_cell.angle_beta   90.00
_cell.angle_gamma   90.00
#
_symmetry.space_group_name_H-M   'P 1'
#
loop_
_entity.id
_entity.type
_entity.pdbx_description
1 polymer ?
#
loop_
_entity_poly.entity_id
_entity_poly.type
_entity_poly.pdbx_seq_one_letter_code
_entity_poly.pdbx_strand_id
1 'polypeptide(L)'
;PAARGLLCDGRLKVRDEVSAELARILLDATVAHPRPPSGPSHRDVTVVIPVRNNASGLRRLVTSLRGLRVIVVDDGSACPVESDDFVGAHCDIEVLHHPHSKGPAAARNTGLAACTTDCVAFLDSDVTPRRGWLESLLGHFCDPTVALVAPRIVSLVEGENPVARYEALHSSLDLGQREAPVLPHSTVSYVPSAAIVCRSSAIRDVGGFDETMHSGEDVDLCWRLIEA
;
A
#
# COMPACT_ATOMS: atom_id res chain seq x y z
N PRO A 1 25.80 -21.20 -20.82
CA PRO A 1 27.00 -20.34 -20.90
C PRO A 1 26.66 -18.86 -21.06
N ALA A 2 25.65 -18.49 -21.88
CA ALA A 2 25.24 -17.09 -22.12
C ALA A 2 24.76 -16.36 -20.85
N ALA A 3 24.02 -17.02 -19.96
CA ALA A 3 23.46 -16.40 -18.74
C ALA A 3 24.54 -15.93 -17.73
N ARG A 4 25.74 -16.57 -17.72
CA ARG A 4 26.82 -16.16 -16.79
C ARG A 4 27.38 -14.78 -17.09
N GLY A 5 27.32 -14.32 -18.36
CA GLY A 5 27.77 -12.98 -18.74
C GLY A 5 26.80 -11.86 -18.43
N LEU A 6 25.53 -12.20 -18.07
CA LEU A 6 24.48 -11.24 -17.75
C LEU A 6 24.42 -10.91 -16.24
N LEU A 7 25.00 -11.76 -15.39
CA LEU A 7 25.09 -11.57 -13.95
C LEU A 7 26.43 -10.93 -13.57
N CYS A 8 26.38 -9.76 -12.97
CA CYS A 8 27.54 -9.06 -12.41
C CYS A 8 27.26 -8.78 -10.94
N ASP A 9 28.11 -9.27 -10.04
CA ASP A 9 28.00 -9.09 -8.59
C ASP A 9 26.61 -9.46 -8.01
N GLY A 10 26.05 -10.58 -8.49
CA GLY A 10 24.73 -11.03 -8.07
C GLY A 10 23.58 -10.17 -8.59
N ARG A 11 23.83 -9.30 -9.56
CA ARG A 11 22.83 -8.41 -10.17
C ARG A 11 22.65 -8.71 -11.65
N LEU A 12 21.40 -8.80 -12.09
CA LEU A 12 21.03 -8.83 -13.49
C LEU A 12 20.58 -7.43 -13.91
N LYS A 13 21.26 -6.85 -14.92
CA LYS A 13 20.80 -5.60 -15.53
C LYS A 13 19.98 -5.91 -16.78
N VAL A 14 18.71 -5.54 -16.78
CA VAL A 14 17.84 -5.65 -17.95
C VAL A 14 18.26 -4.59 -18.98
N ARG A 15 18.63 -5.04 -20.20
CA ARG A 15 19.12 -4.18 -21.30
C ARG A 15 18.48 -4.49 -22.65
N ASP A 16 17.93 -5.69 -22.80
CA ASP A 16 17.37 -6.25 -24.01
C ASP A 16 16.31 -7.31 -23.66
N GLU A 17 15.64 -7.84 -24.68
CA GLU A 17 14.56 -8.84 -24.50
C GLU A 17 15.06 -10.12 -23.79
N VAL A 18 16.28 -10.58 -24.08
CA VAL A 18 16.83 -11.79 -23.46
C VAL A 18 17.07 -11.61 -21.97
N SER A 19 17.62 -10.46 -21.58
CA SER A 19 17.84 -10.13 -20.17
C SER A 19 16.53 -9.84 -19.46
N ALA A 20 15.51 -9.32 -20.13
CA ALA A 20 14.16 -9.10 -19.59
C ALA A 20 13.45 -10.45 -19.32
N GLU A 21 13.52 -11.38 -20.28
CA GLU A 21 12.95 -12.72 -20.11
C GLU A 21 13.63 -13.48 -18.96
N LEU A 22 14.96 -13.43 -18.90
CA LEU A 22 15.70 -14.04 -17.79
C LEU A 22 15.33 -13.39 -16.45
N ALA A 23 15.20 -12.07 -16.39
CA ALA A 23 14.78 -11.36 -15.18
C ALA A 23 13.37 -11.82 -14.74
N ARG A 24 12.42 -11.94 -15.69
CA ARG A 24 11.06 -12.44 -15.41
C ARG A 24 11.13 -13.84 -14.81
N ILE A 25 11.83 -14.78 -15.42
CA ILE A 25 11.99 -16.15 -14.91
C ILE A 25 12.56 -16.15 -13.47
N LEU A 26 13.55 -15.30 -13.18
CA LEU A 26 14.17 -15.22 -11.87
C LEU A 26 13.23 -14.60 -10.81
N LEU A 27 12.42 -13.62 -11.19
CA LEU A 27 11.41 -13.02 -10.34
C LEU A 27 10.28 -14.01 -10.05
N ASP A 28 9.75 -14.67 -11.07
CA ASP A 28 8.67 -15.64 -10.94
C ASP A 28 9.10 -16.88 -10.12
N ALA A 29 10.39 -17.27 -10.23
CA ALA A 29 10.96 -18.30 -9.39
C ALA A 29 11.30 -17.83 -7.96
N THR A 30 11.05 -16.59 -7.62
CA THR A 30 11.34 -15.98 -6.30
C THR A 30 12.81 -16.01 -5.86
N VAL A 31 13.74 -16.19 -6.82
CA VAL A 31 15.20 -16.23 -6.56
C VAL A 31 15.89 -14.89 -6.76
N ALA A 32 15.16 -13.89 -7.28
CA ALA A 32 15.61 -12.51 -7.44
C ALA A 32 14.57 -11.53 -6.87
N HIS A 33 15.06 -10.36 -6.48
CA HIS A 33 14.22 -9.24 -6.06
C HIS A 33 14.45 -8.05 -6.99
N PRO A 34 13.40 -7.34 -7.43
CA PRO A 34 13.55 -6.19 -8.30
C PRO A 34 14.25 -5.04 -7.58
N ARG A 35 15.05 -4.27 -8.33
CA ARG A 35 15.67 -3.02 -7.87
C ARG A 35 15.45 -1.96 -8.93
N PRO A 36 14.20 -1.47 -9.07
CA PRO A 36 13.86 -0.52 -10.11
C PRO A 36 14.58 0.82 -9.87
N PRO A 37 15.13 1.44 -10.92
CA PRO A 37 15.85 2.72 -10.79
C PRO A 37 14.90 3.90 -10.66
N SER A 38 13.68 3.79 -11.16
CA SER A 38 12.66 4.85 -11.20
C SER A 38 11.27 4.24 -11.34
N GLY A 39 10.25 5.04 -11.04
CA GLY A 39 8.85 4.69 -11.18
C GLY A 39 7.99 5.96 -11.23
N PRO A 40 6.67 5.85 -11.02
CA PRO A 40 5.79 6.98 -10.86
C PRO A 40 6.30 7.96 -9.79
N SER A 41 5.90 9.23 -9.93
CA SER A 41 6.25 10.28 -8.99
C SER A 41 5.15 10.45 -7.93
N HIS A 42 5.40 11.25 -6.90
CA HIS A 42 4.40 11.60 -5.90
C HIS A 42 3.14 12.24 -6.49
N ARG A 43 3.25 12.90 -7.66
CA ARG A 43 2.10 13.52 -8.35
C ARG A 43 1.18 12.51 -9.00
N ASP A 44 1.68 11.30 -9.23
CA ASP A 44 0.96 10.21 -9.86
C ASP A 44 0.25 9.32 -8.82
N VAL A 45 0.23 9.76 -7.54
CA VAL A 45 -0.33 9.01 -6.41
C VAL A 45 -1.35 9.86 -5.65
N THR A 46 -2.51 9.26 -5.38
CA THR A 46 -3.49 9.77 -4.40
C THR A 46 -3.48 8.84 -3.17
N VAL A 47 -3.39 9.42 -1.99
CA VAL A 47 -3.53 8.68 -0.73
C VAL A 47 -4.99 8.67 -0.31
N VAL A 48 -5.55 7.50 -0.06
CA VAL A 48 -6.91 7.31 0.46
C VAL A 48 -6.82 6.84 1.91
N ILE A 49 -7.48 7.56 2.81
CA ILE A 49 -7.47 7.29 4.25
C ILE A 49 -8.90 7.08 4.72
N PRO A 50 -9.32 5.83 4.96
CA PRO A 50 -10.58 5.57 5.66
C PRO A 50 -10.41 5.97 7.13
N VAL A 51 -11.37 6.67 7.69
CA VAL A 51 -11.34 7.05 9.10
C VAL A 51 -12.71 6.91 9.74
N ARG A 52 -12.73 6.44 10.98
CA ARG A 52 -13.92 6.46 11.84
C ARG A 52 -13.50 6.65 13.29
N ASN A 53 -13.97 7.74 13.91
CA ASN A 53 -13.70 8.07 15.31
C ASN A 53 -12.21 8.11 15.70
N ASN A 54 -11.30 8.40 14.75
CA ASN A 54 -9.84 8.47 14.99
C ASN A 54 -9.22 9.77 14.46
N ALA A 55 -9.74 10.91 14.87
CA ALA A 55 -9.23 12.22 14.46
C ALA A 55 -7.76 12.46 14.86
N SER A 56 -7.32 11.92 16.01
CA SER A 56 -5.95 12.08 16.50
C SER A 56 -4.93 11.32 15.65
N GLY A 57 -5.23 10.07 15.30
CA GLY A 57 -4.41 9.26 14.40
C GLY A 57 -4.33 9.90 13.02
N LEU A 58 -5.48 10.28 12.47
CA LEU A 58 -5.58 10.95 11.17
C LEU A 58 -4.73 12.23 11.10
N ARG A 59 -4.80 13.14 12.09
CA ARG A 59 -3.98 14.36 12.11
C ARG A 59 -2.49 14.04 12.11
N ARG A 60 -2.06 13.05 12.88
CA ARG A 60 -0.66 12.60 12.89
C ARG A 60 -0.22 12.08 11.53
N LEU A 61 -1.03 11.23 10.89
CA LEU A 61 -0.76 10.67 9.58
C LEU A 61 -0.66 11.78 8.52
N VAL A 62 -1.67 12.64 8.41
CA VAL A 62 -1.73 13.73 7.43
C VAL A 62 -0.51 14.65 7.51
N THR A 63 -0.01 14.94 8.71
CA THR A 63 1.20 15.76 8.90
C THR A 63 2.44 15.15 8.23
N SER A 64 2.47 13.83 8.04
CA SER A 64 3.58 13.11 7.39
C SER A 64 3.47 13.04 5.85
N LEU A 65 2.31 13.38 5.26
CA LEU A 65 1.99 13.21 3.84
C LEU A 65 2.24 14.48 3.00
N ARG A 66 3.37 15.14 3.22
CA ARG A 66 3.68 16.42 2.56
C ARG A 66 3.75 16.29 1.04
N GLY A 67 3.08 17.22 0.35
CA GLY A 67 3.11 17.33 -1.11
C GLY A 67 2.30 16.25 -1.84
N LEU A 68 1.53 15.43 -1.12
CA LEU A 68 0.66 14.42 -1.68
C LEU A 68 -0.78 14.93 -1.81
N ARG A 69 -1.53 14.37 -2.75
CA ARG A 69 -2.98 14.46 -2.79
C ARG A 69 -3.56 13.42 -1.85
N VAL A 70 -4.46 13.82 -0.98
CA VAL A 70 -5.06 12.99 0.06
C VAL A 70 -6.58 13.06 -0.02
N ILE A 71 -7.23 11.92 -0.04
CA ILE A 71 -8.67 11.78 0.09
C ILE A 71 -8.95 11.09 1.44
N VAL A 72 -9.54 11.83 2.35
CA VAL A 72 -10.02 11.30 3.63
C VAL A 72 -11.47 10.88 3.45
N VAL A 73 -11.80 9.66 3.82
CA VAL A 73 -13.19 9.18 3.80
C VAL A 73 -13.64 8.93 5.23
N ASP A 74 -14.46 9.83 5.75
CA ASP A 74 -15.09 9.69 7.07
C ASP A 74 -16.27 8.73 6.99
N ASP A 75 -16.10 7.55 7.57
CA ASP A 75 -17.09 6.49 7.56
C ASP A 75 -18.09 6.63 8.72
N GLY A 76 -18.75 7.78 8.81
CA GLY A 76 -19.80 8.04 9.80
C GLY A 76 -19.26 8.17 11.22
N SER A 77 -18.25 8.99 11.43
CA SER A 77 -17.75 9.33 12.77
C SER A 77 -18.79 10.08 13.59
N ALA A 78 -18.78 9.87 14.90
CA ALA A 78 -19.66 10.60 15.84
C ALA A 78 -19.37 12.11 15.85
N CYS A 79 -18.09 12.48 15.65
CA CYS A 79 -17.65 13.85 15.36
C CYS A 79 -17.07 13.82 13.94
N PRO A 80 -17.78 14.31 12.94
CA PRO A 80 -17.31 14.30 11.56
C PRO A 80 -15.97 15.02 11.41
N VAL A 81 -15.15 14.52 10.48
CA VAL A 81 -13.88 15.14 10.12
C VAL A 81 -14.16 16.23 9.09
N GLU A 82 -13.67 17.44 9.31
CA GLU A 82 -13.87 18.56 8.40
C GLU A 82 -12.55 19.00 7.75
N SER A 83 -12.63 19.63 6.58
CA SER A 83 -11.43 20.13 5.89
C SER A 83 -10.66 21.15 6.74
N ASP A 84 -11.35 21.91 7.59
CA ASP A 84 -10.76 22.90 8.51
C ASP A 84 -9.90 22.23 9.60
N ASP A 85 -10.07 20.96 9.87
CA ASP A 85 -9.22 20.20 10.80
C ASP A 85 -7.76 20.10 10.34
N PHE A 86 -7.49 20.38 9.06
CA PHE A 86 -6.19 20.23 8.41
C PHE A 86 -5.59 21.55 7.97
N VAL A 87 -6.06 22.69 8.48
CA VAL A 87 -5.47 24.00 8.20
C VAL A 87 -4.00 23.99 8.57
N GLY A 88 -3.12 24.32 7.61
CA GLY A 88 -1.66 24.24 7.76
C GLY A 88 -1.04 22.90 7.39
N ALA A 89 -1.81 21.90 6.97
CA ALA A 89 -1.27 20.71 6.34
C ALA A 89 -0.58 21.06 5.01
N HIS A 90 0.52 20.39 4.73
CA HIS A 90 1.30 20.63 3.49
C HIS A 90 0.92 19.60 2.39
N CYS A 91 -0.32 19.20 2.31
CA CYS A 91 -0.90 18.29 1.33
C CYS A 91 -2.24 18.84 0.83
N ASP A 92 -2.66 18.38 -0.35
CA ASP A 92 -3.97 18.70 -0.94
C ASP A 92 -4.99 17.70 -0.40
N ILE A 93 -5.96 18.14 0.39
CA ILE A 93 -6.88 17.25 1.12
C ILE A 93 -8.32 17.49 0.66
N GLU A 94 -8.95 16.39 0.25
CA GLU A 94 -10.38 16.28 0.01
C GLU A 94 -11.00 15.39 1.08
N VAL A 95 -12.12 15.81 1.68
CA VAL A 95 -12.85 15.03 2.69
C VAL A 95 -14.19 14.58 2.13
N LEU A 96 -14.44 13.29 2.17
CA LEU A 96 -15.69 12.65 1.77
C LEU A 96 -16.37 12.03 3.00
N HIS A 97 -17.69 12.03 3.03
CA HIS A 97 -18.44 11.55 4.18
C HIS A 97 -19.44 10.46 3.83
N HIS A 98 -19.50 9.44 4.65
CA HIS A 98 -20.64 8.54 4.72
C HIS A 98 -21.61 9.04 5.81
N PRO A 99 -22.93 9.10 5.56
CA PRO A 99 -23.90 9.53 6.57
C PRO A 99 -24.01 8.56 7.75
N HIS A 100 -23.60 7.31 7.55
CA HIS A 100 -23.45 6.24 8.54
C HIS A 100 -22.36 5.28 8.10
N SER A 101 -21.80 4.55 9.05
CA SER A 101 -20.70 3.63 8.75
C SER A 101 -21.12 2.52 7.79
N LYS A 102 -20.32 2.31 6.77
CA LYS A 102 -20.42 1.23 5.79
C LYS A 102 -19.26 0.23 5.88
N GLY A 103 -18.28 0.53 6.71
CA GLY A 103 -17.07 -0.28 6.89
C GLY A 103 -15.86 0.18 6.07
N PRO A 104 -14.68 -0.33 6.42
CA PRO A 104 -13.41 0.13 5.83
C PRO A 104 -13.30 -0.17 4.32
N ALA A 105 -13.83 -1.29 3.86
CA ALA A 105 -13.87 -1.65 2.44
C ALA A 105 -14.65 -0.60 1.62
N ALA A 106 -15.85 -0.24 2.06
CA ALA A 106 -16.68 0.76 1.40
C ALA A 106 -16.02 2.16 1.42
N ALA A 107 -15.38 2.52 2.53
CA ALA A 107 -14.66 3.79 2.62
C ALA A 107 -13.45 3.83 1.66
N ARG A 108 -12.68 2.75 1.55
CA ARG A 108 -11.59 2.66 0.57
C ARG A 108 -12.09 2.72 -0.87
N ASN A 109 -13.20 2.05 -1.19
CA ASN A 109 -13.83 2.11 -2.51
C ASN A 109 -14.35 3.51 -2.85
N THR A 110 -14.94 4.21 -1.89
CA THR A 110 -15.38 5.60 -2.07
C THR A 110 -14.19 6.50 -2.42
N GLY A 111 -13.07 6.37 -1.71
CA GLY A 111 -11.84 7.09 -2.03
C GLY A 111 -11.24 6.68 -3.37
N LEU A 112 -11.27 5.39 -3.73
CA LEU A 112 -10.82 4.89 -5.02
C LEU A 112 -11.65 5.48 -6.18
N ALA A 113 -12.95 5.62 -6.00
CA ALA A 113 -13.83 6.22 -7.02
C ALA A 113 -13.50 7.69 -7.29
N ALA A 114 -13.08 8.45 -6.25
CA ALA A 114 -12.65 9.84 -6.37
C ALA A 114 -11.18 10.00 -6.82
N CYS A 115 -10.39 8.93 -6.77
CA CYS A 115 -8.99 8.93 -7.19
C CYS A 115 -8.87 9.08 -8.72
N THR A 116 -8.04 10.01 -9.20
CA THR A 116 -7.80 10.27 -10.62
C THR A 116 -6.37 9.99 -11.06
N THR A 117 -5.50 9.60 -10.15
CA THR A 117 -4.08 9.33 -10.42
C THR A 117 -3.84 7.87 -10.82
N ASP A 118 -2.70 7.60 -11.45
CA ASP A 118 -2.31 6.27 -11.94
C ASP A 118 -2.11 5.26 -10.80
N CYS A 119 -1.70 5.75 -9.64
CA CYS A 119 -1.54 4.95 -8.43
C CYS A 119 -2.43 5.48 -7.31
N VAL A 120 -2.91 4.57 -6.47
CA VAL A 120 -3.61 4.86 -5.23
C VAL A 120 -2.89 4.19 -4.06
N ALA A 121 -2.65 4.95 -2.99
CA ALA A 121 -2.12 4.41 -1.74
C ALA A 121 -3.24 4.38 -0.70
N PHE A 122 -3.52 3.23 -0.12
CA PHE A 122 -4.43 3.12 1.02
C PHE A 122 -3.61 3.11 2.30
N LEU A 123 -3.97 3.96 3.25
CA LEU A 123 -3.35 4.02 4.57
C LEU A 123 -4.43 4.08 5.63
N ASP A 124 -4.36 3.21 6.63
CA ASP A 124 -5.24 3.30 7.80
C ASP A 124 -4.89 4.54 8.64
N SER A 125 -5.90 5.14 9.26
CA SER A 125 -5.76 6.43 9.96
C SER A 125 -4.82 6.41 11.18
N ASP A 126 -4.38 5.24 11.63
CA ASP A 126 -3.48 5.03 12.77
C ASP A 126 -2.04 4.65 12.38
N VAL A 127 -1.75 4.53 11.09
CA VAL A 127 -0.37 4.25 10.63
C VAL A 127 0.52 5.50 10.73
N THR A 128 1.82 5.25 10.85
CA THR A 128 2.85 6.30 10.85
C THR A 128 3.92 5.94 9.82
N PRO A 129 3.83 6.47 8.59
CA PRO A 129 4.79 6.17 7.54
C PRO A 129 6.20 6.67 7.90
N ARG A 130 7.21 5.86 7.60
CA ARG A 130 8.61 6.30 7.70
C ARG A 130 8.98 7.16 6.50
N ARG A 131 9.97 8.05 6.71
CA ARG A 131 10.49 8.87 5.61
C ARG A 131 10.96 8.00 4.45
N GLY A 132 10.59 8.35 3.22
CA GLY A 132 10.97 7.62 2.01
C GLY A 132 10.16 6.34 1.76
N TRP A 133 9.08 6.11 2.49
CA TRP A 133 8.25 4.91 2.35
C TRP A 133 7.66 4.79 0.94
N LEU A 134 7.15 5.88 0.40
CA LEU A 134 6.45 5.89 -0.88
C LEU A 134 7.43 5.71 -2.05
N GLU A 135 8.55 6.41 -2.02
CA GLU A 135 9.59 6.33 -3.06
C GLU A 135 10.12 4.89 -3.23
N SER A 136 10.26 4.18 -2.11
CA SER A 136 10.74 2.80 -2.14
C SER A 136 9.74 1.84 -2.79
N LEU A 137 8.44 2.17 -2.77
CA LEU A 137 7.37 1.36 -3.35
C LEU A 137 7.11 1.72 -4.81
N LEU A 138 7.10 3.01 -5.13
CA LEU A 138 6.71 3.50 -6.46
C LEU A 138 7.60 2.97 -7.58
N GLY A 139 8.88 2.76 -7.30
CA GLY A 139 9.81 2.20 -8.28
C GLY A 139 9.32 0.89 -8.91
N HIS A 140 8.64 0.04 -8.14
CA HIS A 140 8.15 -1.25 -8.62
C HIS A 140 7.11 -1.15 -9.74
N PHE A 141 6.37 -0.04 -9.81
CA PHE A 141 5.37 0.19 -10.86
C PHE A 141 5.97 0.54 -12.25
N CYS A 142 7.30 0.57 -12.39
CA CYS A 142 7.92 0.58 -13.71
C CYS A 142 7.66 -0.75 -14.47
N ASP A 143 7.41 -1.84 -13.76
CA ASP A 143 6.93 -3.09 -14.32
C ASP A 143 5.40 -3.02 -14.47
N PRO A 144 4.86 -3.12 -15.70
CA PRO A 144 3.41 -3.01 -15.93
C PRO A 144 2.62 -4.17 -15.31
N THR A 145 3.26 -5.30 -15.00
CA THR A 145 2.61 -6.46 -14.37
C THR A 145 2.46 -6.33 -12.85
N VAL A 146 3.09 -5.31 -12.24
CA VAL A 146 2.94 -5.06 -10.81
C VAL A 146 1.64 -4.30 -10.56
N ALA A 147 0.69 -4.96 -9.93
CA ALA A 147 -0.61 -4.40 -9.56
C ALA A 147 -0.60 -3.76 -8.17
N LEU A 148 0.15 -4.34 -7.21
CA LEU A 148 0.17 -3.92 -5.81
C LEU A 148 1.56 -4.09 -5.22
N VAL A 149 1.96 -3.13 -4.35
CA VAL A 149 3.17 -3.19 -3.52
C VAL A 149 2.83 -2.73 -2.11
N ALA A 150 3.37 -3.40 -1.11
CA ALA A 150 3.16 -3.04 0.30
C ALA A 150 4.48 -2.85 1.05
N PRO A 151 4.58 -1.91 1.99
CA PRO A 151 5.69 -1.84 2.92
C PRO A 151 5.54 -2.91 4.01
N ARG A 152 6.63 -3.20 4.70
CA ARG A 152 6.54 -3.93 5.97
C ARG A 152 5.82 -3.06 7.01
N ILE A 153 4.86 -3.64 7.73
CA ILE A 153 4.16 -3.00 8.84
C ILE A 153 4.71 -3.55 10.15
N VAL A 154 5.09 -2.67 11.05
CA VAL A 154 5.57 -3.03 12.38
C VAL A 154 4.78 -2.27 13.43
N SER A 155 4.57 -2.87 14.60
CA SER A 155 3.90 -2.20 15.71
C SER A 155 4.64 -0.93 16.11
N LEU A 156 3.88 0.13 16.36
CA LEU A 156 4.38 1.32 17.02
C LEU A 156 4.47 0.97 18.52
N VAL A 157 5.68 0.75 19.01
CA VAL A 157 5.89 0.45 20.43
C VAL A 157 5.74 1.76 21.23
N GLU A 158 4.55 2.01 21.72
CA GLU A 158 4.29 3.07 22.70
C GLU A 158 4.26 2.43 24.10
N GLY A 159 5.41 2.42 24.78
CA GLY A 159 5.54 1.99 26.17
C GLY A 159 6.37 0.72 26.40
N GLU A 160 6.88 0.59 27.65
CA GLU A 160 7.72 -0.54 28.08
C GLU A 160 6.92 -1.68 28.74
N ASN A 161 5.57 -1.65 28.66
CA ASN A 161 4.77 -2.68 29.29
C ASN A 161 4.88 -4.03 28.53
N PRO A 162 4.71 -5.17 29.24
CA PRO A 162 4.87 -6.50 28.64
C PRO A 162 3.93 -6.77 27.45
N VAL A 163 2.73 -6.18 27.45
CA VAL A 163 1.74 -6.35 26.37
C VAL A 163 2.22 -5.67 25.10
N ALA A 164 2.66 -4.40 25.17
CA ALA A 164 3.19 -3.68 24.04
C ALA A 164 4.43 -4.39 23.44
N ARG A 165 5.30 -4.95 24.30
CA ARG A 165 6.45 -5.75 23.86
C ARG A 165 6.04 -7.05 23.18
N TYR A 166 5.00 -7.71 23.68
CA TYR A 166 4.46 -8.93 23.08
C TYR A 166 3.87 -8.61 21.69
N GLU A 167 3.04 -7.57 21.59
CA GLU A 167 2.47 -7.12 20.33
C GLU A 167 3.53 -6.72 19.28
N ALA A 168 4.61 -6.06 19.74
CA ALA A 168 5.72 -5.70 18.87
C ALA A 168 6.44 -6.92 18.27
N LEU A 169 6.45 -8.04 19.01
CA LEU A 169 7.10 -9.28 18.56
C LEU A 169 6.16 -10.22 17.78
N HIS A 170 4.84 -10.08 17.98
CA HIS A 170 3.83 -11.02 17.46
C HIS A 170 2.73 -10.30 16.66
N SER A 171 3.00 -9.11 16.12
CA SER A 171 2.02 -8.42 15.27
C SER A 171 1.65 -9.27 14.06
N SER A 172 0.37 -9.54 13.89
CA SER A 172 -0.17 -10.25 12.71
C SER A 172 0.02 -9.47 11.40
N LEU A 173 0.31 -8.17 11.49
CA LEU A 173 0.57 -7.32 10.34
C LEU A 173 2.04 -7.36 9.89
N ASP A 174 2.96 -7.85 10.74
CA ASP A 174 4.38 -7.95 10.37
C ASP A 174 4.66 -9.28 9.66
N LEU A 175 4.66 -9.23 8.34
CA LEU A 175 4.92 -10.38 7.47
C LEU A 175 6.42 -10.67 7.28
N GLY A 176 7.29 -10.03 8.07
CA GLY A 176 8.73 -10.28 8.10
C GLY A 176 9.58 -9.21 7.44
N GLN A 177 10.91 -9.39 7.54
CA GLN A 177 11.88 -8.39 7.11
C GLN A 177 12.34 -8.56 5.65
N ARG A 178 12.07 -9.71 5.05
CA ARG A 178 12.55 -10.03 3.70
C ARG A 178 11.53 -9.58 2.67
N GLU A 179 12.02 -8.96 1.62
CA GLU A 179 11.20 -8.72 0.44
C GLU A 179 10.77 -10.05 -0.17
N ALA A 180 9.51 -10.14 -0.54
CA ALA A 180 8.94 -11.35 -1.14
C ALA A 180 7.83 -10.98 -2.12
N PRO A 181 7.62 -11.75 -3.18
CA PRO A 181 6.41 -11.64 -3.98
C PRO A 181 5.21 -12.12 -3.16
N VAL A 182 4.07 -11.50 -3.39
CA VAL A 182 2.79 -11.92 -2.79
C VAL A 182 2.19 -13.01 -3.68
N LEU A 183 2.20 -14.24 -3.22
CA LEU A 183 1.71 -15.39 -3.97
C LEU A 183 0.92 -16.34 -3.05
N PRO A 184 -0.20 -16.92 -3.50
CA PRO A 184 -0.93 -17.91 -2.73
C PRO A 184 -0.01 -19.07 -2.30
N HIS A 185 -0.18 -19.53 -1.08
CA HIS A 185 0.62 -20.62 -0.49
C HIS A 185 2.13 -20.37 -0.35
N SER A 186 2.59 -19.12 -0.52
CA SER A 186 3.98 -18.72 -0.25
C SER A 186 4.15 -18.18 1.19
N THR A 187 5.35 -17.74 1.54
CA THR A 187 5.63 -17.12 2.84
C THR A 187 4.82 -15.85 3.05
N VAL A 188 4.54 -15.09 1.98
CA VAL A 188 3.68 -13.90 1.96
C VAL A 188 2.54 -14.18 1.00
N SER A 189 1.42 -14.64 1.52
CA SER A 189 0.25 -15.01 0.70
C SER A 189 -0.75 -13.87 0.50
N TYR A 190 -0.64 -12.81 1.26
CA TYR A 190 -1.38 -11.56 1.16
C TYR A 190 -0.60 -10.43 1.86
N VAL A 191 -1.06 -9.21 1.71
CA VAL A 191 -0.57 -8.06 2.48
C VAL A 191 -1.74 -7.30 3.12
N PRO A 192 -1.59 -6.81 4.36
CA PRO A 192 -2.65 -6.09 5.04
C PRO A 192 -2.91 -4.73 4.37
N SER A 193 -4.18 -4.37 4.20
CA SER A 193 -4.62 -3.11 3.60
C SER A 193 -4.32 -1.87 4.45
N ALA A 194 -3.76 -2.05 5.64
CA ALA A 194 -3.35 -0.96 6.52
C ALA A 194 -2.32 -0.01 5.86
N ALA A 195 -1.48 -0.54 4.93
CA ALA A 195 -0.63 0.28 4.07
C ALA A 195 -0.31 -0.47 2.78
N ILE A 196 -0.91 -0.08 1.67
CA ILE A 196 -0.66 -0.65 0.34
C ILE A 196 -0.65 0.46 -0.71
N VAL A 197 0.08 0.26 -1.79
CA VAL A 197 0.02 1.08 -3.00
C VAL A 197 -0.41 0.19 -4.15
N CYS A 198 -1.41 0.62 -4.90
CA CYS A 198 -1.96 -0.14 -6.02
C CYS A 198 -1.90 0.68 -7.31
N ARG A 199 -1.79 0.00 -8.44
CA ARG A 199 -2.12 0.58 -9.74
C ARG A 199 -3.63 0.79 -9.81
N SER A 200 -4.07 2.05 -10.01
CA SER A 200 -5.48 2.42 -9.95
C SER A 200 -6.36 1.69 -10.98
N SER A 201 -5.83 1.40 -12.17
CA SER A 201 -6.54 0.59 -13.16
C SER A 201 -6.71 -0.85 -12.68
N ALA A 202 -5.65 -1.50 -12.21
CA ALA A 202 -5.70 -2.90 -11.80
C ALA A 202 -6.71 -3.14 -10.66
N ILE A 203 -6.72 -2.27 -9.63
CA ILE A 203 -7.69 -2.43 -8.53
C ILE A 203 -9.13 -2.15 -8.98
N ARG A 204 -9.36 -1.24 -9.95
CA ARG A 204 -10.68 -1.03 -10.52
C ARG A 204 -11.15 -2.20 -11.38
N ASP A 205 -10.25 -2.78 -12.16
CA ASP A 205 -10.56 -3.91 -13.06
C ASP A 205 -11.04 -5.14 -12.28
N VAL A 206 -10.52 -5.36 -11.06
CA VAL A 206 -11.00 -6.42 -10.16
C VAL A 206 -12.18 -6.00 -9.29
N GLY A 207 -12.72 -4.79 -9.44
CA GLY A 207 -13.91 -4.31 -8.74
C GLY A 207 -13.65 -3.72 -7.35
N GLY A 208 -12.39 -3.41 -6.98
CA GLY A 208 -12.07 -2.82 -5.67
C GLY A 208 -12.12 -3.82 -4.52
N PHE A 209 -12.37 -3.32 -3.30
CA PHE A 209 -12.56 -4.15 -2.10
C PHE A 209 -13.98 -4.73 -2.06
N ASP A 210 -14.14 -5.96 -1.60
CA ASP A 210 -15.46 -6.55 -1.38
C ASP A 210 -16.12 -5.96 -0.12
N GLU A 211 -17.15 -5.15 -0.31
CA GLU A 211 -17.87 -4.45 0.77
C GLU A 211 -18.76 -5.38 1.61
N THR A 212 -18.99 -6.60 1.15
CA THR A 212 -19.78 -7.61 1.89
C THR A 212 -18.96 -8.33 2.95
N MET A 213 -17.63 -8.25 2.86
CA MET A 213 -16.72 -8.88 3.80
C MET A 213 -16.53 -8.02 5.04
N HIS A 214 -16.70 -8.63 6.22
CA HIS A 214 -16.40 -7.96 7.51
C HIS A 214 -14.91 -8.04 7.90
N SER A 215 -14.17 -8.96 7.32
CA SER A 215 -12.75 -9.21 7.56
C SER A 215 -12.18 -10.05 6.43
N GLY A 216 -10.90 -9.84 6.11
CA GLY A 216 -10.20 -10.56 5.05
C GLY A 216 -10.38 -9.97 3.65
N GLU A 217 -10.94 -8.76 3.55
CA GLU A 217 -11.09 -8.01 2.31
C GLU A 217 -9.74 -7.72 1.61
N ASP A 218 -8.68 -7.67 2.40
CA ASP A 218 -7.31 -7.50 1.91
C ASP A 218 -6.74 -8.80 1.30
N VAL A 219 -7.05 -9.93 1.91
CA VAL A 219 -6.68 -11.26 1.37
C VAL A 219 -7.38 -11.50 0.04
N ASP A 220 -8.69 -11.28 0.01
CA ASP A 220 -9.52 -11.40 -1.18
C ASP A 220 -9.01 -10.50 -2.32
N LEU A 221 -8.75 -9.22 -2.03
CA LEU A 221 -8.22 -8.28 -3.00
C LEU A 221 -6.88 -8.76 -3.57
N CYS A 222 -5.95 -9.19 -2.71
CA CYS A 222 -4.65 -9.69 -3.16
C CYS A 222 -4.81 -10.86 -4.13
N TRP A 223 -5.68 -11.81 -3.83
CA TRP A 223 -5.87 -13.00 -4.65
C TRP A 223 -6.55 -12.67 -5.98
N ARG A 224 -7.57 -11.82 -6.00
CA ARG A 224 -8.18 -11.35 -7.25
C ARG A 224 -7.20 -10.59 -8.15
N LEU A 225 -6.29 -9.79 -7.57
CA LEU A 225 -5.23 -9.12 -8.32
C LEU A 225 -4.17 -10.08 -8.89
N ILE A 226 -3.94 -11.22 -8.24
CA ILE A 226 -3.00 -12.25 -8.71
C ILE A 226 -3.62 -13.07 -9.84
N GLU A 227 -4.94 -13.29 -9.81
CA GLU A 227 -5.67 -14.09 -10.80
C GLU A 227 -5.96 -13.30 -12.09
N ALA A 228 -5.94 -11.96 -12.05
CA ALA A 228 -6.25 -11.08 -13.19
C ALA A 228 -5.02 -10.80 -14.06
#